data_7f38b6373b61838d68e89aec01e8ad6f
#
_entry.id   7f38b6373b61838d68e89aec01e8ad6f
#
_cell.length_a   1.000
_cell.length_b   1.000
_cell.length_c   1.000
_cell.angle_alpha   90.00
_cell.angle_beta   90.00
_cell.angle_gamma   90.00
#
_symmetry.space_group_name_H-M   'P 1'
#
loop_
_entity.id
_entity.type
_entity.pdbx_description
1 polymer ?
#
loop_
_entity_poly.entity_id
_entity_poly.type
_entity_poly.pdbx_seq_one_letter_code
_entity_poly.pdbx_strand_id
1 'polypeptide(L)'
;MKAAILTNEFPPEIYGGAGIHVKFLSQELATFCAIEARCFGVQNVNENNIHALGFSRKLGLSPADDRFQKIFKPLDINLQWAASLENVDILHCHTWYSHFGGVLASKLLQKPLVLTTHSLEPHRPWKAEQLGNGGYAMSCWIERSAYEAADGVIAVSEGMKRDVMKLYGVPEDRIQVIYNGIDPDFYSPTFDESVLEKYGIQKDKPFVLFVGRITRQKGISQLIRAIPHLAPDTQIVLCAGAPDTQELADECKALIEEAKKTRDGIIWIEEMMPHSELRVLYSYATVFATPSLYEPFGIINLEAMSCGTPVVGSAVGGIPEIIVDGETGFLVPLQAKS
;
A
#
# COMPACT_ATOMS: atom_id res chain seq x y z
N MET A 1 15.33 -23.19 -9.71
CA MET A 1 13.99 -22.89 -9.17
C MET A 1 13.40 -21.75 -9.96
N LYS A 2 12.10 -21.79 -10.27
CA LYS A 2 11.34 -20.73 -10.92
C LYS A 2 10.13 -20.36 -10.06
N ALA A 3 10.08 -19.11 -9.59
CA ALA A 3 8.98 -18.61 -8.78
C ALA A 3 7.97 -17.83 -9.63
N ALA A 4 6.70 -18.14 -9.52
CA ALA A 4 5.62 -17.35 -10.11
C ALA A 4 5.14 -16.29 -9.11
N ILE A 5 5.28 -15.01 -9.43
CA ILE A 5 4.75 -13.89 -8.65
C ILE A 5 3.45 -13.43 -9.30
N LEU A 6 2.35 -13.51 -8.55
CA LEU A 6 1.03 -13.08 -8.98
C LEU A 6 0.63 -11.79 -8.26
N THR A 7 0.39 -10.72 -9.01
CA THR A 7 0.13 -9.39 -8.46
C THR A 7 -0.78 -8.57 -9.37
N ASN A 8 -1.48 -7.60 -8.82
CA ASN A 8 -2.22 -6.63 -9.63
C ASN A 8 -1.35 -5.46 -10.15
N GLU A 9 -0.19 -5.22 -9.53
CA GLU A 9 0.72 -4.11 -9.89
C GLU A 9 2.12 -4.65 -10.19
N PHE A 10 2.69 -4.19 -11.30
CA PHE A 10 4.09 -4.45 -11.67
C PHE A 10 4.59 -3.30 -12.57
N PRO A 11 5.90 -2.96 -12.55
CA PRO A 11 6.42 -1.88 -13.41
C PRO A 11 6.04 -2.05 -14.89
N PRO A 12 5.73 -0.96 -15.59
CA PRO A 12 5.71 0.44 -15.15
C PRO A 12 4.39 0.85 -14.43
N GLU A 13 3.39 0.00 -14.36
CA GLU A 13 2.07 0.28 -13.79
C GLU A 13 2.03 -0.02 -12.29
N ILE A 14 2.52 0.94 -11.49
CA ILE A 14 2.51 0.88 -10.02
C ILE A 14 1.78 2.11 -9.49
N TYR A 15 0.85 1.90 -8.54
CA TYR A 15 0.12 2.98 -7.88
C TYR A 15 0.08 2.85 -6.34
N GLY A 16 0.65 1.77 -5.77
CA GLY A 16 0.61 1.52 -4.33
C GLY A 16 1.86 0.84 -3.78
N GLY A 17 1.96 0.80 -2.45
CA GLY A 17 3.10 0.21 -1.76
C GLY A 17 3.31 -1.28 -2.05
N ALA A 18 2.24 -2.03 -2.35
CA ALA A 18 2.35 -3.43 -2.73
C ALA A 18 3.10 -3.61 -4.06
N GLY A 19 2.83 -2.74 -5.05
CA GLY A 19 3.53 -2.77 -6.33
C GLY A 19 5.01 -2.39 -6.19
N ILE A 20 5.33 -1.41 -5.36
CA ILE A 20 6.72 -1.04 -5.02
C ILE A 20 7.44 -2.23 -4.35
N HIS A 21 6.78 -2.87 -3.38
CA HIS A 21 7.32 -4.06 -2.72
C HIS A 21 7.60 -5.18 -3.74
N VAL A 22 6.64 -5.50 -4.60
CA VAL A 22 6.80 -6.57 -5.61
C VAL A 22 7.93 -6.25 -6.59
N LYS A 23 8.08 -4.99 -6.99
CA LYS A 23 9.19 -4.56 -7.85
C LYS A 23 10.54 -4.94 -7.23
N PHE A 24 10.82 -4.46 -6.01
CA PHE A 24 12.10 -4.70 -5.36
C PHE A 24 12.27 -6.18 -4.97
N LEU A 25 11.23 -6.82 -4.46
CA LEU A 25 11.26 -8.26 -4.15
C LEU A 25 11.61 -9.09 -5.39
N SER A 26 11.03 -8.78 -6.55
CA SER A 26 11.33 -9.50 -7.80
C SER A 26 12.79 -9.32 -8.20
N GLN A 27 13.35 -8.12 -8.07
CA GLN A 27 14.74 -7.82 -8.39
C GLN A 27 15.70 -8.61 -7.48
N GLU A 28 15.45 -8.61 -6.19
CA GLU A 28 16.28 -9.34 -5.23
C GLU A 28 16.17 -10.87 -5.42
N LEU A 29 14.96 -11.40 -5.57
CA LEU A 29 14.75 -12.83 -5.81
C LEU A 29 15.35 -13.31 -7.14
N ALA A 30 15.39 -12.44 -8.15
CA ALA A 30 15.98 -12.76 -9.45
C ALA A 30 17.49 -13.07 -9.39
N THR A 31 18.16 -12.66 -8.29
CA THR A 31 19.56 -13.03 -8.04
C THR A 31 19.71 -14.51 -7.61
N PHE A 32 18.63 -15.13 -7.11
CA PHE A 32 18.62 -16.51 -6.60
C PHE A 32 17.86 -17.49 -7.50
N CYS A 33 16.83 -17.01 -8.21
CA CYS A 33 15.98 -17.88 -9.03
C CYS A 33 15.35 -17.12 -10.20
N ALA A 34 14.79 -17.86 -11.16
CA ALA A 34 14.03 -17.24 -12.24
C ALA A 34 12.66 -16.77 -11.73
N ILE A 35 12.25 -15.58 -12.13
CA ILE A 35 10.97 -14.97 -11.76
C ILE A 35 10.03 -14.95 -12.98
N GLU A 36 8.85 -15.50 -12.80
CA GLU A 36 7.72 -15.43 -13.72
C GLU A 36 6.64 -14.53 -13.11
N ALA A 37 6.63 -13.23 -13.42
CA ALA A 37 5.62 -12.32 -12.89
C ALA A 37 4.39 -12.29 -13.79
N ARG A 38 3.20 -12.46 -13.21
CA ARG A 38 1.90 -12.27 -13.84
C ARG A 38 1.21 -11.08 -13.20
N CYS A 39 0.90 -10.06 -13.98
CA CYS A 39 0.33 -8.82 -13.45
C CYS A 39 -0.84 -8.33 -14.30
N PHE A 40 -1.55 -7.32 -13.80
CA PHE A 40 -2.54 -6.61 -14.61
C PHE A 40 -1.81 -5.61 -15.51
N GLY A 41 -2.34 -5.39 -16.71
CA GLY A 41 -1.77 -4.43 -17.66
C GLY A 41 -1.40 -5.06 -18.98
N VAL A 42 -0.40 -4.50 -19.63
CA VAL A 42 0.07 -4.89 -20.97
C VAL A 42 1.59 -5.12 -21.03
N GLN A 43 2.24 -5.20 -19.88
CA GLN A 43 3.68 -5.35 -19.75
C GLN A 43 4.15 -6.65 -20.43
N ASN A 44 5.31 -6.57 -21.07
CA ASN A 44 6.04 -7.72 -21.58
C ASN A 44 7.54 -7.43 -21.39
N VAL A 45 8.05 -7.82 -20.24
CA VAL A 45 9.42 -7.56 -19.81
C VAL A 45 10.14 -8.90 -19.71
N ASN A 46 11.35 -8.97 -20.26
CA ASN A 46 12.20 -10.15 -20.14
C ASN A 46 13.65 -9.69 -19.95
N GLU A 47 14.03 -9.46 -18.71
CA GLU A 47 15.35 -8.96 -18.32
C GLU A 47 15.76 -9.43 -16.93
N ASN A 48 17.06 -9.55 -16.68
CA ASN A 48 17.60 -9.81 -15.35
C ASN A 48 16.95 -11.01 -14.62
N ASN A 49 16.72 -12.13 -15.31
CA ASN A 49 16.01 -13.29 -14.76
C ASN A 49 14.53 -13.05 -14.40
N ILE A 50 13.96 -11.94 -14.81
CA ILE A 50 12.55 -11.59 -14.61
C ILE A 50 11.84 -11.66 -15.97
N HIS A 51 10.83 -12.51 -16.06
CA HIS A 51 9.88 -12.53 -17.16
C HIS A 51 8.52 -12.05 -16.64
N ALA A 52 8.13 -10.81 -16.95
CA ALA A 52 6.87 -10.23 -16.51
C ALA A 52 5.89 -10.05 -17.66
N LEU A 53 4.69 -10.63 -17.52
CA LEU A 53 3.59 -10.53 -18.48
C LEU A 53 2.37 -9.88 -17.87
N GLY A 54 1.89 -8.82 -18.53
CA GLY A 54 0.66 -8.13 -18.22
C GLY A 54 -0.55 -8.81 -18.85
N PHE A 55 -1.66 -8.82 -18.10
CA PHE A 55 -2.92 -9.40 -18.54
C PHE A 55 -4.05 -8.37 -18.45
N SER A 56 -4.83 -8.34 -19.49
CA SER A 56 -6.08 -7.59 -19.56
C SER A 56 -7.28 -8.53 -19.68
N ARG A 57 -8.46 -8.00 -19.51
CA ARG A 57 -9.71 -8.76 -19.68
C ARG A 57 -9.84 -9.33 -21.09
N LYS A 58 -10.00 -10.64 -21.21
CA LYS A 58 -10.12 -11.34 -22.50
C LYS A 58 -11.27 -12.34 -22.58
N LEU A 59 -11.70 -12.90 -21.43
CA LEU A 59 -12.74 -13.95 -21.41
C LEU A 59 -14.15 -13.40 -21.61
N GLY A 60 -14.32 -12.08 -21.67
CA GLY A 60 -15.61 -11.43 -21.89
C GLY A 60 -16.62 -11.62 -20.75
N LEU A 61 -16.13 -12.02 -19.56
CA LEU A 61 -16.99 -12.17 -18.39
C LEU A 61 -17.59 -10.81 -18.00
N SER A 62 -18.89 -10.64 -18.26
CA SER A 62 -19.60 -9.40 -17.95
C SER A 62 -20.70 -9.70 -16.94
N PRO A 63 -20.70 -9.09 -15.76
CA PRO A 63 -21.79 -9.25 -14.82
C PRO A 63 -23.05 -8.57 -15.37
N ALA A 64 -24.22 -9.08 -15.00
CA ALA A 64 -25.49 -8.45 -15.31
C ALA A 64 -25.65 -7.09 -14.60
N ASP A 65 -24.93 -6.87 -13.51
CA ASP A 65 -24.90 -5.63 -12.74
C ASP A 65 -23.50 -5.01 -12.83
N ASP A 66 -23.41 -3.80 -13.39
CA ASP A 66 -22.16 -3.08 -13.61
C ASP A 66 -21.39 -2.77 -12.32
N ARG A 67 -22.06 -2.75 -11.17
CA ARG A 67 -21.41 -2.59 -9.86
C ARG A 67 -20.34 -3.66 -9.58
N PHE A 68 -20.51 -4.86 -10.16
CA PHE A 68 -19.58 -5.97 -9.99
C PHE A 68 -18.42 -6.02 -10.99
N GLN A 69 -18.33 -5.06 -11.93
CA GLN A 69 -17.23 -5.01 -12.90
C GLN A 69 -15.84 -5.04 -12.23
N LYS A 70 -15.71 -4.36 -11.07
CA LYS A 70 -14.45 -4.31 -10.31
C LYS A 70 -14.04 -5.67 -9.69
N ILE A 71 -14.98 -6.61 -9.57
CA ILE A 71 -14.72 -8.00 -9.15
C ILE A 71 -14.48 -8.90 -10.34
N PHE A 72 -15.26 -8.76 -11.41
CA PHE A 72 -15.14 -9.62 -12.58
C PHE A 72 -13.85 -9.40 -13.37
N LYS A 73 -13.26 -8.19 -13.35
CA LYS A 73 -11.96 -7.94 -13.97
C LYS A 73 -10.84 -8.79 -13.34
N PRO A 74 -10.62 -8.77 -12.02
CA PRO A 74 -9.67 -9.68 -11.38
C PRO A 74 -9.94 -11.16 -11.66
N LEU A 75 -11.18 -11.61 -11.59
CA LEU A 75 -11.54 -13.01 -11.83
C LEU A 75 -11.18 -13.46 -13.25
N ASP A 76 -11.51 -12.65 -14.26
CA ASP A 76 -11.16 -12.92 -15.66
C ASP A 76 -9.64 -13.10 -15.81
N ILE A 77 -8.85 -12.19 -15.27
CA ILE A 77 -7.39 -12.24 -15.34
C ILE A 77 -6.82 -13.43 -14.56
N ASN A 78 -7.36 -13.72 -13.38
CA ASN A 78 -6.93 -14.85 -12.56
C ASN A 78 -7.17 -16.21 -13.24
N LEU A 79 -8.28 -16.36 -13.97
CA LEU A 79 -8.54 -17.55 -14.78
C LEU A 79 -7.52 -17.69 -15.92
N GLN A 80 -7.15 -16.58 -16.59
CA GLN A 80 -6.12 -16.59 -17.61
C GLN A 80 -4.74 -16.99 -17.03
N TRP A 81 -4.39 -16.51 -15.83
CA TRP A 81 -3.16 -16.90 -15.16
C TRP A 81 -3.14 -18.40 -14.86
N ALA A 82 -4.19 -18.93 -14.23
CA ALA A 82 -4.26 -20.35 -13.91
C ALA A 82 -4.18 -21.25 -15.16
N ALA A 83 -4.74 -20.79 -16.30
CA ALA A 83 -4.71 -21.53 -17.55
C ALA A 83 -3.38 -21.41 -18.32
N SER A 84 -2.53 -20.41 -18.03
CA SER A 84 -1.31 -20.13 -18.80
C SER A 84 -0.01 -20.32 -18.04
N LEU A 85 -0.06 -20.55 -16.72
CA LEU A 85 1.12 -20.83 -15.92
C LEU A 85 1.60 -22.27 -16.13
N GLU A 86 2.90 -22.41 -16.36
CA GLU A 86 3.55 -23.71 -16.50
C GLU A 86 5.00 -23.68 -16.00
N ASN A 87 5.54 -24.84 -15.66
CA ASN A 87 6.95 -25.02 -15.33
C ASN A 87 7.44 -24.09 -14.20
N VAL A 88 6.62 -23.86 -13.18
CA VAL A 88 6.94 -23.11 -11.96
C VAL A 88 7.09 -24.07 -10.78
N ASP A 89 7.92 -23.70 -9.82
CA ASP A 89 8.18 -24.50 -8.62
C ASP A 89 7.40 -24.03 -7.41
N ILE A 90 7.05 -22.75 -7.37
CA ILE A 90 6.32 -22.09 -6.28
C ILE A 90 5.47 -20.95 -6.83
N LEU A 91 4.32 -20.72 -6.19
CA LEU A 91 3.39 -19.62 -6.47
C LEU A 91 3.42 -18.65 -5.31
N HIS A 92 3.61 -17.35 -5.59
CA HIS A 92 3.64 -16.30 -4.59
C HIS A 92 2.65 -15.21 -4.95
N CYS A 93 1.60 -15.03 -4.15
CA CYS A 93 0.53 -14.08 -4.39
C CYS A 93 0.64 -12.85 -3.49
N HIS A 94 0.32 -11.69 -4.08
CA HIS A 94 0.29 -10.39 -3.40
C HIS A 94 -1.09 -9.76 -3.57
N THR A 95 -1.78 -9.49 -2.46
CA THR A 95 -3.14 -8.94 -2.37
C THR A 95 -4.24 -9.88 -2.89
N TRP A 96 -5.48 -9.66 -2.44
CA TRP A 96 -6.63 -10.48 -2.82
C TRP A 96 -6.89 -10.52 -4.35
N TYR A 97 -6.44 -9.51 -5.08
CA TYR A 97 -6.56 -9.46 -6.55
C TYR A 97 -5.91 -10.62 -7.28
N SER A 98 -4.93 -11.29 -6.64
CA SER A 98 -4.20 -12.42 -7.23
C SER A 98 -4.54 -13.76 -6.56
N HIS A 99 -5.19 -13.74 -5.43
CA HIS A 99 -5.41 -14.91 -4.58
C HIS A 99 -6.17 -16.03 -5.28
N PHE A 100 -7.25 -15.69 -6.00
CA PHE A 100 -8.06 -16.71 -6.69
C PHE A 100 -7.25 -17.46 -7.76
N GLY A 101 -6.47 -16.73 -8.58
CA GLY A 101 -5.57 -17.31 -9.58
C GLY A 101 -4.48 -18.18 -8.97
N GLY A 102 -3.92 -17.74 -7.85
CA GLY A 102 -2.93 -18.49 -7.10
C GLY A 102 -3.46 -19.81 -6.57
N VAL A 103 -4.65 -19.81 -5.96
CA VAL A 103 -5.32 -21.02 -5.48
C VAL A 103 -5.59 -22.01 -6.63
N LEU A 104 -6.15 -21.53 -7.74
CA LEU A 104 -6.41 -22.37 -8.90
C LEU A 104 -5.12 -22.96 -9.48
N ALA A 105 -4.11 -22.13 -9.71
CA ALA A 105 -2.82 -22.58 -10.26
C ALA A 105 -2.12 -23.58 -9.33
N SER A 106 -2.13 -23.34 -8.01
CA SER A 106 -1.58 -24.26 -7.02
C SER A 106 -2.21 -25.66 -7.11
N LYS A 107 -3.54 -25.73 -7.23
CA LYS A 107 -4.25 -27.00 -7.35
C LYS A 107 -4.00 -27.68 -8.70
N LEU A 108 -3.99 -26.92 -9.81
CA LEU A 108 -3.76 -27.48 -11.15
C LEU A 108 -2.32 -27.99 -11.32
N LEU A 109 -1.35 -27.21 -10.86
CA LEU A 109 0.08 -27.51 -11.04
C LEU A 109 0.66 -28.38 -9.91
N GLN A 110 -0.10 -28.60 -8.82
CA GLN A 110 0.36 -29.29 -7.60
C GLN A 110 1.64 -28.64 -7.04
N LYS A 111 1.63 -27.30 -6.96
CA LYS A 111 2.77 -26.49 -6.47
C LYS A 111 2.37 -25.72 -5.22
N PRO A 112 3.33 -25.48 -4.30
CA PRO A 112 3.08 -24.73 -3.08
C PRO A 112 2.66 -23.30 -3.37
N LEU A 113 1.75 -22.78 -2.52
CA LEU A 113 1.22 -21.43 -2.54
C LEU A 113 1.70 -20.65 -1.32
N VAL A 114 2.38 -19.54 -1.56
CA VAL A 114 2.77 -18.56 -0.55
C VAL A 114 1.99 -17.27 -0.76
N LEU A 115 1.55 -16.63 0.33
CA LEU A 115 0.89 -15.32 0.30
C LEU A 115 1.74 -14.31 1.06
N THR A 116 1.92 -13.10 0.51
CA THR A 116 2.38 -11.94 1.30
C THR A 116 1.19 -11.05 1.65
N THR A 117 1.02 -10.79 2.94
CA THR A 117 -0.10 -10.04 3.50
C THR A 117 0.21 -8.55 3.54
N HIS A 118 -0.22 -7.80 2.51
CA HIS A 118 -0.08 -6.33 2.45
C HIS A 118 -1.25 -5.59 3.09
N SER A 119 -2.40 -6.22 3.21
CA SER A 119 -3.61 -5.73 3.86
C SER A 119 -4.60 -6.88 3.99
N LEU A 120 -5.60 -6.73 4.87
CA LEU A 120 -6.67 -7.69 5.06
C LEU A 120 -8.02 -7.01 4.79
N GLU A 121 -8.82 -7.60 3.90
CA GLU A 121 -10.11 -7.03 3.50
C GLU A 121 -11.06 -6.80 4.69
N PRO A 122 -11.19 -7.71 5.69
CA PRO A 122 -12.06 -7.47 6.85
C PRO A 122 -11.69 -6.24 7.68
N HIS A 123 -10.45 -5.77 7.63
CA HIS A 123 -10.02 -4.53 8.29
C HIS A 123 -10.28 -3.27 7.44
N ARG A 124 -10.88 -3.43 6.26
CA ARG A 124 -11.12 -2.36 5.28
C ARG A 124 -12.59 -2.27 4.87
N PRO A 125 -13.55 -2.16 5.83
CA PRO A 125 -14.99 -2.19 5.52
C PRO A 125 -15.44 -1.08 4.56
N TRP A 126 -14.73 0.04 4.52
CA TRP A 126 -14.97 1.13 3.54
C TRP A 126 -14.73 0.70 2.07
N LYS A 127 -14.11 -0.45 1.83
CA LYS A 127 -14.01 -1.04 0.48
C LYS A 127 -15.38 -1.33 -0.14
N ALA A 128 -16.42 -1.49 0.67
CA ALA A 128 -17.79 -1.61 0.20
C ALA A 128 -18.26 -0.36 -0.58
N GLU A 129 -17.71 0.82 -0.28
CA GLU A 129 -17.96 2.05 -1.03
C GLU A 129 -17.46 1.94 -2.49
N GLN A 130 -16.36 1.19 -2.71
CA GLN A 130 -15.75 1.01 -4.03
C GLN A 130 -16.29 -0.20 -4.79
N LEU A 131 -16.57 -1.30 -4.09
CA LEU A 131 -16.89 -2.61 -4.65
C LEU A 131 -18.37 -2.95 -4.60
N GLY A 132 -19.15 -2.15 -3.86
CA GLY A 132 -20.49 -2.54 -3.42
C GLY A 132 -20.44 -3.66 -2.37
N ASN A 133 -21.52 -3.83 -1.61
CA ASN A 133 -21.57 -4.83 -0.52
C ASN A 133 -21.29 -6.26 -1.02
N GLY A 134 -21.88 -6.66 -2.15
CA GLY A 134 -21.66 -7.98 -2.75
C GLY A 134 -20.24 -8.17 -3.27
N GLY A 135 -19.65 -7.14 -3.89
CA GLY A 135 -18.27 -7.17 -4.34
C GLY A 135 -17.28 -7.25 -3.19
N TYR A 136 -17.52 -6.50 -2.11
CA TYR A 136 -16.72 -6.57 -0.89
C TYR A 136 -16.82 -7.94 -0.21
N ALA A 137 -18.03 -8.51 -0.11
CA ALA A 137 -18.20 -9.86 0.42
C ALA A 137 -17.42 -10.91 -0.41
N MET A 138 -17.40 -10.73 -1.74
CA MET A 138 -16.63 -11.61 -2.64
C MET A 138 -15.13 -11.45 -2.46
N SER A 139 -14.58 -10.23 -2.31
CA SER A 139 -13.16 -10.03 -2.04
C SER A 139 -12.73 -10.65 -0.70
N CYS A 140 -13.54 -10.51 0.35
CA CYS A 140 -13.31 -11.16 1.63
C CYS A 140 -13.33 -12.69 1.53
N TRP A 141 -14.28 -13.26 0.74
CA TRP A 141 -14.34 -14.70 0.52
C TRP A 141 -13.13 -15.24 -0.25
N ILE A 142 -12.73 -14.56 -1.32
CA ILE A 142 -11.52 -14.92 -2.10
C ILE A 142 -10.29 -14.90 -1.19
N GLU A 143 -10.14 -13.85 -0.40
CA GLU A 143 -9.02 -13.70 0.51
C GLU A 143 -8.99 -14.83 1.54
N ARG A 144 -10.09 -15.10 2.25
CA ARG A 144 -10.22 -16.20 3.20
C ARG A 144 -9.85 -17.55 2.58
N SER A 145 -10.42 -17.85 1.41
CA SER A 145 -10.15 -19.12 0.71
C SER A 145 -8.67 -19.32 0.37
N ALA A 146 -7.96 -18.22 0.07
CA ALA A 146 -6.54 -18.27 -0.21
C ALA A 146 -5.71 -18.53 1.06
N TYR A 147 -6.02 -17.87 2.18
CA TYR A 147 -5.33 -18.11 3.45
C TYR A 147 -5.54 -19.54 3.97
N GLU A 148 -6.75 -20.10 3.80
CA GLU A 148 -7.06 -21.49 4.13
C GLU A 148 -6.25 -22.49 3.25
N ALA A 149 -6.04 -22.13 1.98
CA ALA A 149 -5.36 -22.99 1.00
C ALA A 149 -3.83 -22.83 0.96
N ALA A 150 -3.29 -21.76 1.55
CA ALA A 150 -1.86 -21.43 1.48
C ALA A 150 -0.98 -22.41 2.27
N ASP A 151 0.14 -22.79 1.70
CA ASP A 151 1.18 -23.58 2.37
C ASP A 151 2.04 -22.71 3.31
N GLY A 152 2.21 -21.43 2.98
CA GLY A 152 2.91 -20.45 3.81
C GLY A 152 2.36 -19.04 3.65
N VAL A 153 2.49 -18.24 4.71
CA VAL A 153 2.07 -16.84 4.74
C VAL A 153 3.23 -15.97 5.23
N ILE A 154 3.52 -14.92 4.50
CA ILE A 154 4.44 -13.86 4.91
C ILE A 154 3.59 -12.71 5.44
N ALA A 155 3.73 -12.40 6.72
CA ALA A 155 3.15 -11.23 7.35
C ALA A 155 4.16 -10.08 7.39
N VAL A 156 3.77 -8.88 6.99
CA VAL A 156 4.67 -7.72 6.95
C VAL A 156 4.90 -7.06 8.32
N SER A 157 4.24 -7.57 9.37
CA SER A 157 4.41 -7.14 10.76
C SER A 157 3.88 -8.21 11.72
N GLU A 158 4.27 -8.15 12.99
CA GLU A 158 3.70 -8.99 14.05
C GLU A 158 2.21 -8.69 14.25
N GLY A 159 1.82 -7.42 14.06
CA GLY A 159 0.39 -7.03 14.03
C GLY A 159 -0.37 -7.79 12.97
N MET A 160 0.15 -7.84 11.74
CA MET A 160 -0.47 -8.58 10.62
C MET A 160 -0.50 -10.09 10.88
N LYS A 161 0.55 -10.67 11.48
CA LYS A 161 0.56 -12.08 11.88
C LYS A 161 -0.60 -12.40 12.83
N ARG A 162 -0.77 -11.59 13.88
CA ARG A 162 -1.89 -11.74 14.82
C ARG A 162 -3.25 -11.64 14.14
N ASP A 163 -3.40 -10.68 13.21
CA ASP A 163 -4.64 -10.47 12.48
C ASP A 163 -4.96 -11.66 11.53
N VAL A 164 -3.98 -12.19 10.82
CA VAL A 164 -4.13 -13.38 9.96
C VAL A 164 -4.57 -14.60 10.80
N MET A 165 -3.92 -14.85 11.93
CA MET A 165 -4.30 -15.92 12.84
C MET A 165 -5.74 -15.77 13.34
N LYS A 166 -6.11 -14.55 13.77
CA LYS A 166 -7.43 -14.25 14.31
C LYS A 166 -8.56 -14.34 13.27
N LEU A 167 -8.32 -13.81 12.07
CA LEU A 167 -9.37 -13.69 11.04
C LEU A 167 -9.55 -14.97 10.23
N TYR A 168 -8.48 -15.70 9.99
CA TYR A 168 -8.49 -16.86 9.06
C TYR A 168 -8.11 -18.17 9.72
N GLY A 169 -7.70 -18.16 10.99
CA GLY A 169 -7.31 -19.37 11.71
C GLY A 169 -6.06 -20.05 11.16
N VAL A 170 -5.20 -19.31 10.45
CA VAL A 170 -3.93 -19.87 9.94
C VAL A 170 -3.05 -20.21 11.13
N PRO A 171 -2.52 -21.45 11.21
CA PRO A 171 -1.62 -21.86 12.27
C PRO A 171 -0.33 -21.01 12.29
N GLU A 172 0.19 -20.75 13.49
CA GLU A 172 1.35 -19.89 13.69
C GLU A 172 2.60 -20.38 12.93
N ASP A 173 2.81 -21.68 12.88
CA ASP A 173 3.94 -22.33 12.20
C ASP A 173 3.91 -22.17 10.67
N ARG A 174 2.77 -21.78 10.10
CA ARG A 174 2.65 -21.42 8.68
C ARG A 174 2.84 -19.92 8.40
N ILE A 175 3.04 -19.10 9.42
CA ILE A 175 3.18 -17.65 9.27
C ILE A 175 4.59 -17.21 9.66
N GLN A 176 5.31 -16.64 8.70
CA GLN A 176 6.60 -16.00 8.94
C GLN A 176 6.44 -14.48 8.87
N VAL A 177 6.93 -13.76 9.88
CA VAL A 177 7.03 -12.30 9.80
C VAL A 177 8.29 -11.93 9.03
N ILE A 178 8.11 -11.17 7.95
CA ILE A 178 9.18 -10.59 7.15
C ILE A 178 8.82 -9.13 6.90
N TYR A 179 9.49 -8.23 7.57
CA TYR A 179 9.27 -6.80 7.45
C TYR A 179 9.61 -6.28 6.04
N ASN A 180 8.87 -5.27 5.58
CA ASN A 180 9.28 -4.55 4.38
C ASN A 180 10.57 -3.76 4.65
N GLY A 181 11.45 -3.74 3.67
CA GLY A 181 12.66 -2.91 3.69
C GLY A 181 12.51 -1.65 2.83
N ILE A 182 13.46 -0.75 2.97
CA ILE A 182 13.69 0.40 2.09
C ILE A 182 15.13 0.38 1.60
N ASP A 183 15.41 1.16 0.58
CA ASP A 183 16.77 1.46 0.13
C ASP A 183 17.30 2.67 0.92
N PRO A 184 18.20 2.50 1.91
CA PRO A 184 18.71 3.58 2.73
C PRO A 184 19.68 4.49 1.99
N ASP A 185 20.26 4.04 0.88
CA ASP A 185 21.11 4.87 0.04
C ASP A 185 20.27 5.85 -0.78
N PHE A 186 19.12 5.40 -1.25
CA PHE A 186 18.17 6.27 -1.93
C PHE A 186 17.43 7.20 -0.93
N TYR A 187 16.85 6.64 0.15
CA TYR A 187 16.20 7.43 1.19
C TYR A 187 17.22 7.86 2.25
N SER A 188 17.95 8.91 1.96
CA SER A 188 18.93 9.54 2.85
C SER A 188 18.72 11.06 2.87
N PRO A 189 19.19 11.77 3.90
CA PRO A 189 19.06 13.23 3.98
C PRO A 189 19.54 13.90 2.69
N THR A 190 18.61 14.54 2.00
CA THR A 190 18.84 15.18 0.69
C THR A 190 18.23 16.57 0.69
N PHE A 191 19.04 17.59 0.43
CA PHE A 191 18.64 18.98 0.52
C PHE A 191 18.76 19.65 -0.85
N ASP A 192 17.60 20.08 -1.39
CA ASP A 192 17.48 20.81 -2.65
C ASP A 192 16.36 21.85 -2.52
N GLU A 193 16.74 23.11 -2.36
CA GLU A 193 15.79 24.21 -2.16
C GLU A 193 14.87 24.42 -3.36
N SER A 194 15.33 24.08 -4.57
CA SER A 194 14.53 24.23 -5.79
C SER A 194 13.24 23.42 -5.76
N VAL A 195 13.25 22.27 -5.05
CA VAL A 195 12.05 21.45 -4.84
C VAL A 195 11.06 22.16 -3.92
N LEU A 196 11.53 22.81 -2.85
CA LEU A 196 10.66 23.58 -1.96
C LEU A 196 10.03 24.77 -2.71
N GLU A 197 10.86 25.51 -3.48
CA GLU A 197 10.40 26.65 -4.28
C GLU A 197 9.36 26.22 -5.32
N LYS A 198 9.58 25.09 -6.01
CA LYS A 198 8.64 24.51 -6.99
C LYS A 198 7.23 24.34 -6.41
N TYR A 199 7.13 23.93 -5.15
CA TYR A 199 5.85 23.69 -4.48
C TYR A 199 5.40 24.83 -3.55
N GLY A 200 6.11 25.95 -3.52
CA GLY A 200 5.76 27.11 -2.72
C GLY A 200 5.93 26.90 -1.21
N ILE A 201 6.83 26.00 -0.81
CA ILE A 201 7.15 25.70 0.58
C ILE A 201 8.23 26.67 1.06
N GLN A 202 7.96 27.38 2.16
CA GLN A 202 8.92 28.36 2.72
C GLN A 202 9.93 27.61 3.60
N LYS A 203 11.21 27.61 3.20
CA LYS A 203 12.31 26.93 3.88
C LYS A 203 12.48 27.32 5.35
N ASP A 204 12.30 28.61 5.65
CA ASP A 204 12.54 29.17 6.98
C ASP A 204 11.41 28.91 7.98
N LYS A 205 10.33 28.25 7.54
CA LYS A 205 9.21 27.88 8.40
C LYS A 205 9.14 26.38 8.62
N PRO A 206 8.87 25.93 9.84
CA PRO A 206 8.63 24.53 10.10
C PRO A 206 7.41 24.02 9.31
N PHE A 207 7.43 22.75 8.89
CA PHE A 207 6.25 22.16 8.29
C PHE A 207 5.98 20.72 8.74
N VAL A 208 4.70 20.39 8.82
CA VAL A 208 4.19 19.03 8.96
C VAL A 208 4.01 18.46 7.56
N LEU A 209 4.60 17.30 7.28
CA LEU A 209 4.45 16.60 6.03
C LEU A 209 3.50 15.41 6.18
N PHE A 210 2.58 15.25 5.23
CA PHE A 210 1.79 14.05 5.01
C PHE A 210 2.01 13.55 3.60
N VAL A 211 2.19 12.24 3.45
CA VAL A 211 2.31 11.58 2.15
C VAL A 211 1.37 10.39 2.10
N GLY A 212 0.57 10.29 1.07
CA GLY A 212 -0.30 9.14 0.88
C GLY A 212 -1.48 9.40 -0.04
N ARG A 213 -2.17 8.33 -0.40
CA ARG A 213 -3.43 8.41 -1.15
C ARG A 213 -4.54 9.00 -0.27
N ILE A 214 -5.50 9.66 -0.87
CA ILE A 214 -6.70 10.13 -0.17
C ILE A 214 -7.61 8.91 0.05
N THR A 215 -7.44 8.28 1.20
CA THR A 215 -8.20 7.09 1.60
C THR A 215 -8.64 7.20 3.05
N ARG A 216 -9.76 6.56 3.41
CA ARG A 216 -10.18 6.50 4.83
C ARG A 216 -9.11 5.82 5.69
N GLN A 217 -8.40 4.84 5.12
CA GLN A 217 -7.30 4.13 5.77
C GLN A 217 -6.21 5.09 6.28
N LYS A 218 -5.81 6.07 5.45
CA LYS A 218 -4.69 6.98 5.75
C LYS A 218 -5.04 8.12 6.70
N GLY A 219 -6.33 8.31 7.01
CA GLY A 219 -6.78 9.26 8.01
C GLY A 219 -6.49 10.74 7.70
N ILE A 220 -6.31 11.10 6.43
CA ILE A 220 -5.97 12.49 6.03
C ILE A 220 -6.97 13.51 6.58
N SER A 221 -8.26 13.18 6.61
CA SER A 221 -9.28 14.08 7.16
C SER A 221 -9.02 14.42 8.65
N GLN A 222 -8.43 13.49 9.41
CA GLN A 222 -8.08 13.72 10.82
C GLN A 222 -6.94 14.73 10.94
N LEU A 223 -5.91 14.62 10.08
CA LEU A 223 -4.83 15.60 10.06
C LEU A 223 -5.34 17.00 9.68
N ILE A 224 -6.19 17.09 8.64
CA ILE A 224 -6.74 18.39 8.22
C ILE A 224 -7.55 19.02 9.37
N ARG A 225 -8.34 18.23 10.12
CA ARG A 225 -9.08 18.71 11.30
C ARG A 225 -8.16 19.13 12.46
N ALA A 226 -6.94 18.62 12.53
CA ALA A 226 -5.96 19.00 13.55
C ALA A 226 -5.23 20.31 13.21
N ILE A 227 -5.30 20.80 11.98
CA ILE A 227 -4.61 22.03 11.52
C ILE A 227 -4.82 23.23 12.44
N PRO A 228 -6.03 23.53 12.93
CA PRO A 228 -6.24 24.69 13.84
C PRO A 228 -5.48 24.61 15.17
N HIS A 229 -5.00 23.43 15.55
CA HIS A 229 -4.27 23.21 16.81
C HIS A 229 -2.74 23.32 16.66
N LEU A 230 -2.23 23.44 15.42
CA LEU A 230 -0.81 23.61 15.15
C LEU A 230 -0.35 25.05 15.41
N ALA A 231 0.92 25.23 15.73
CA ALA A 231 1.50 26.56 15.90
C ALA A 231 1.27 27.42 14.65
N PRO A 232 0.98 28.73 14.79
CA PRO A 232 0.56 29.59 13.67
C PRO A 232 1.55 29.61 12.49
N ASP A 233 2.85 29.58 12.77
CA ASP A 233 3.91 29.67 11.75
C ASP A 233 4.23 28.30 11.09
N THR A 234 3.60 27.21 11.51
CA THR A 234 3.83 25.88 10.94
C THR A 234 3.07 25.74 9.63
N GLN A 235 3.77 25.43 8.55
CA GLN A 235 3.16 25.05 7.28
C GLN A 235 2.65 23.61 7.33
N ILE A 236 1.68 23.30 6.49
CA ILE A 236 1.15 21.94 6.32
C ILE A 236 1.29 21.56 4.85
N VAL A 237 2.09 20.55 4.59
CA VAL A 237 2.36 20.04 3.23
C VAL A 237 1.68 18.68 3.08
N LEU A 238 0.67 18.64 2.24
CA LEU A 238 -0.13 17.44 1.97
C LEU A 238 0.21 16.92 0.56
N CYS A 239 1.07 15.92 0.46
CA CYS A 239 1.29 15.17 -0.78
C CYS A 239 0.23 14.08 -0.87
N ALA A 240 -0.96 14.44 -1.34
CA ALA A 240 -2.14 13.59 -1.25
C ALA A 240 -2.97 13.65 -2.54
N GLY A 241 -3.01 12.53 -3.25
CA GLY A 241 -3.78 12.34 -4.49
C GLY A 241 -4.47 10.98 -4.54
N ALA A 242 -4.91 10.59 -5.74
CA ALA A 242 -5.52 9.30 -6.04
C ALA A 242 -6.60 8.88 -5.02
N PRO A 243 -7.72 9.63 -4.91
CA PRO A 243 -8.78 9.34 -3.95
C PRO A 243 -9.44 8.00 -4.24
N ASP A 244 -9.84 7.29 -3.16
CA ASP A 244 -10.57 6.03 -3.27
C ASP A 244 -11.99 6.22 -3.84
N THR A 245 -12.63 7.36 -3.49
CA THR A 245 -13.94 7.78 -4.02
C THR A 245 -13.98 9.29 -4.23
N GLN A 246 -14.90 9.76 -5.10
CA GLN A 246 -15.08 11.19 -5.35
C GLN A 246 -15.59 11.92 -4.09
N GLU A 247 -16.48 11.29 -3.33
CA GLU A 247 -17.04 11.85 -2.09
C GLU A 247 -15.94 12.16 -1.07
N LEU A 248 -14.95 11.28 -0.96
CA LEU A 248 -13.81 11.48 -0.06
C LEU A 248 -12.88 12.59 -0.55
N ALA A 249 -12.69 12.71 -1.86
CA ALA A 249 -11.95 13.82 -2.45
C ALA A 249 -12.63 15.15 -2.14
N ASP A 250 -13.96 15.23 -2.32
CA ASP A 250 -14.77 16.41 -2.08
C ASP A 250 -14.78 16.78 -0.58
N GLU A 251 -14.86 15.79 0.33
CA GLU A 251 -14.72 16.00 1.78
C GLU A 251 -13.38 16.63 2.12
N CYS A 252 -12.27 16.07 1.63
CA CYS A 252 -10.93 16.60 1.88
C CYS A 252 -10.78 18.03 1.35
N LYS A 253 -11.26 18.29 0.15
CA LYS A 253 -11.25 19.62 -0.46
C LYS A 253 -12.00 20.64 0.37
N ALA A 254 -13.21 20.31 0.81
CA ALA A 254 -14.01 21.19 1.66
C ALA A 254 -13.31 21.49 2.99
N LEU A 255 -12.71 20.50 3.63
CA LEU A 255 -11.96 20.67 4.89
C LEU A 255 -10.72 21.57 4.71
N ILE A 256 -9.99 21.41 3.61
CA ILE A 256 -8.82 22.24 3.29
C ILE A 256 -9.23 23.69 3.03
N GLU A 257 -10.28 23.92 2.24
CA GLU A 257 -10.79 25.27 1.98
C GLU A 257 -11.31 25.96 3.26
N GLU A 258 -11.92 25.20 4.16
CA GLU A 258 -12.31 25.75 5.47
C GLU A 258 -11.09 26.11 6.33
N ALA A 259 -10.07 25.24 6.36
CA ALA A 259 -8.84 25.51 7.10
C ALA A 259 -8.09 26.73 6.54
N LYS A 260 -8.06 26.93 5.22
CA LYS A 260 -7.45 28.11 4.57
C LYS A 260 -8.11 29.45 4.91
N LYS A 261 -9.37 29.45 5.38
CA LYS A 261 -10.01 30.68 5.85
C LYS A 261 -9.42 31.18 7.18
N THR A 262 -8.79 30.31 7.95
CA THR A 262 -8.31 30.60 9.32
C THR A 262 -6.81 30.69 9.42
N ARG A 263 -6.07 30.15 8.43
CA ARG A 263 -4.59 30.20 8.40
C ARG A 263 -4.02 30.04 7.00
N ASP A 264 -2.87 30.64 6.81
CA ASP A 264 -2.02 30.46 5.64
C ASP A 264 -1.10 29.23 5.78
N GLY A 265 -0.33 28.95 4.71
CA GLY A 265 0.71 27.91 4.72
C GLY A 265 0.18 26.49 4.58
N ILE A 266 -1.04 26.30 4.06
CA ILE A 266 -1.58 24.98 3.71
C ILE A 266 -1.31 24.74 2.23
N ILE A 267 -0.41 23.81 1.95
CA ILE A 267 0.04 23.42 0.62
C ILE A 267 -0.47 22.02 0.32
N TRP A 268 -1.26 21.90 -0.73
CA TRP A 268 -1.79 20.61 -1.16
C TRP A 268 -1.27 20.27 -2.56
N ILE A 269 -0.53 19.17 -2.65
CA ILE A 269 0.06 18.63 -3.87
C ILE A 269 -0.78 17.39 -4.23
N GLU A 270 -1.63 17.53 -5.23
CA GLU A 270 -2.59 16.48 -5.64
C GLU A 270 -1.96 15.45 -6.59
N GLU A 271 -0.91 15.80 -7.27
CA GLU A 271 -0.19 14.94 -8.19
C GLU A 271 0.70 13.92 -7.46
N MET A 272 0.94 12.81 -8.12
CA MET A 272 1.91 11.83 -7.62
C MET A 272 3.33 12.39 -7.79
N MET A 273 3.98 12.65 -6.65
CA MET A 273 5.35 13.16 -6.65
C MET A 273 6.38 12.08 -7.02
N PRO A 274 7.42 12.44 -7.78
CA PRO A 274 8.59 11.58 -7.94
C PRO A 274 9.25 11.30 -6.59
N HIS A 275 9.68 10.05 -6.35
CA HIS A 275 10.37 9.69 -5.12
C HIS A 275 11.65 10.51 -4.87
N SER A 276 12.33 10.97 -5.93
CA SER A 276 13.48 11.87 -5.85
C SER A 276 13.15 13.25 -5.25
N GLU A 277 11.97 13.79 -5.48
CA GLU A 277 11.51 15.04 -4.86
C GLU A 277 10.94 14.78 -3.47
N LEU A 278 10.24 13.63 -3.30
CA LEU A 278 9.64 13.24 -2.03
C LEU A 278 10.68 13.08 -0.92
N ARG A 279 11.86 12.46 -1.21
CA ARG A 279 12.94 12.35 -0.23
C ARG A 279 13.49 13.73 0.21
N VAL A 280 13.43 14.75 -0.67
CA VAL A 280 13.78 16.12 -0.30
C VAL A 280 12.76 16.68 0.68
N LEU A 281 11.46 16.52 0.41
CA LEU A 281 10.41 16.95 1.36
C LEU A 281 10.54 16.25 2.70
N TYR A 282 10.80 14.94 2.72
CA TYR A 282 11.10 14.24 3.97
C TYR A 282 12.27 14.89 4.69
N SER A 283 13.37 15.20 4.01
CA SER A 283 14.58 15.74 4.64
C SER A 283 14.43 17.16 5.22
N TYR A 284 13.53 17.95 4.69
CA TYR A 284 13.22 19.29 5.20
C TYR A 284 12.06 19.32 6.21
N ALA A 285 11.23 18.28 6.26
CA ALA A 285 10.07 18.27 7.14
C ALA A 285 10.48 18.34 8.62
N THR A 286 9.79 19.16 9.38
CA THR A 286 9.97 19.19 10.84
C THR A 286 9.43 17.92 11.48
N VAL A 287 8.33 17.38 10.93
CA VAL A 287 7.72 16.15 11.38
C VAL A 287 6.91 15.52 10.24
N PHE A 288 6.96 14.22 10.14
CA PHE A 288 6.12 13.44 9.26
C PHE A 288 4.90 12.90 10.02
N ALA A 289 3.68 13.09 9.49
CA ALA A 289 2.45 12.68 10.14
C ALA A 289 1.78 11.50 9.43
N THR A 290 1.54 10.39 10.14
CA THR A 290 0.79 9.22 9.67
C THR A 290 -0.41 8.94 10.55
N PRO A 291 -1.54 9.67 10.38
CA PRO A 291 -2.75 9.50 11.19
C PRO A 291 -3.61 8.31 10.71
N SER A 292 -2.98 7.22 10.30
CA SER A 292 -3.64 6.06 9.72
C SER A 292 -4.62 5.42 10.70
N LEU A 293 -5.80 5.02 10.20
CA LEU A 293 -6.77 4.21 10.95
C LEU A 293 -6.47 2.72 10.87
N TYR A 294 -5.77 2.33 9.83
CA TYR A 294 -5.27 0.98 9.59
C TYR A 294 -3.98 1.05 8.80
N GLU A 295 -2.91 0.45 9.29
CA GLU A 295 -1.62 0.43 8.61
C GLU A 295 -0.94 -0.93 8.80
N PRO A 296 -0.93 -1.78 7.80
CA PRO A 296 -0.31 -3.11 7.89
C PRO A 296 1.16 -3.09 8.29
N PHE A 297 1.91 -2.12 7.76
CA PHE A 297 3.32 -1.91 8.09
C PHE A 297 3.64 -0.42 8.22
N GLY A 298 3.56 0.34 7.13
CA GLY A 298 3.83 1.78 7.12
C GLY A 298 5.23 2.13 6.62
N ILE A 299 5.61 1.61 5.44
CA ILE A 299 6.93 1.82 4.82
C ILE A 299 7.31 3.31 4.71
N ILE A 300 6.34 4.20 4.50
CA ILE A 300 6.55 5.65 4.43
C ILE A 300 7.12 6.26 5.73
N ASN A 301 6.91 5.58 6.87
CA ASN A 301 7.53 6.00 8.13
C ASN A 301 9.04 5.72 8.09
N LEU A 302 9.44 4.57 7.54
CA LEU A 302 10.86 4.25 7.35
C LEU A 302 11.51 5.22 6.36
N GLU A 303 10.82 5.59 5.27
CA GLU A 303 11.30 6.57 4.29
C GLU A 303 11.58 7.92 4.95
N ALA A 304 10.63 8.42 5.75
CA ALA A 304 10.80 9.68 6.49
C ALA A 304 11.93 9.62 7.51
N MET A 305 11.97 8.55 8.32
CA MET A 305 13.01 8.37 9.35
C MET A 305 14.40 8.21 8.74
N SER A 306 14.53 7.51 7.61
CA SER A 306 15.79 7.36 6.89
C SER A 306 16.29 8.70 6.30
N CYS A 307 15.39 9.61 5.97
CA CYS A 307 15.72 10.99 5.59
C CYS A 307 15.97 11.92 6.80
N GLY A 308 15.93 11.39 8.03
CA GLY A 308 16.23 12.15 9.25
C GLY A 308 15.03 12.83 9.91
N THR A 309 13.80 12.55 9.47
CA THR A 309 12.58 13.21 9.95
C THR A 309 11.85 12.37 11.01
N PRO A 310 11.58 12.92 12.20
CA PRO A 310 10.79 12.23 13.22
C PRO A 310 9.35 12.04 12.76
N VAL A 311 8.71 10.96 13.24
CA VAL A 311 7.35 10.59 12.83
C VAL A 311 6.38 10.74 14.00
N VAL A 312 5.19 11.32 13.72
CA VAL A 312 4.02 11.21 14.61
C VAL A 312 3.02 10.30 13.94
N GLY A 313 2.84 9.10 14.47
CA GLY A 313 2.02 8.06 13.89
C GLY A 313 0.94 7.53 14.83
N SER A 314 -0.17 7.06 14.25
CA SER A 314 -1.18 6.33 15.01
C SER A 314 -0.61 5.00 15.53
N ALA A 315 -0.91 4.63 16.78
CA ALA A 315 -0.50 3.35 17.37
C ALA A 315 -1.36 2.19 16.82
N VAL A 316 -1.26 1.90 15.51
CA VAL A 316 -2.05 0.86 14.82
C VAL A 316 -1.19 0.00 13.92
N GLY A 317 -1.59 -1.28 13.77
CA GLY A 317 -0.97 -2.25 12.85
C GLY A 317 0.52 -2.40 13.09
N GLY A 318 1.33 -2.18 12.05
CA GLY A 318 2.79 -2.24 12.09
C GLY A 318 3.49 -0.95 12.52
N ILE A 319 2.79 0.19 12.64
CA ILE A 319 3.44 1.47 13.01
C ILE A 319 4.19 1.38 14.35
N PRO A 320 3.65 0.76 15.42
CA PRO A 320 4.38 0.59 16.68
C PRO A 320 5.62 -0.31 16.60
N GLU A 321 5.79 -1.04 15.51
CA GLU A 321 6.97 -1.88 15.27
C GLU A 321 8.10 -1.12 14.56
N ILE A 322 7.79 0.10 14.06
CA ILE A 322 8.73 0.99 13.35
C ILE A 322 9.15 2.16 14.23
N ILE A 323 8.19 2.82 14.90
CA ILE A 323 8.43 4.01 15.70
C ILE A 323 8.75 3.60 17.13
N VAL A 324 9.92 4.02 17.62
CA VAL A 324 10.28 3.94 19.04
C VAL A 324 9.76 5.21 19.71
N ASP A 325 8.70 5.05 20.52
CA ASP A 325 7.98 6.18 21.13
C ASP A 325 8.88 7.01 22.03
N GLY A 326 8.93 8.32 21.78
CA GLY A 326 9.78 9.26 22.48
C GLY A 326 11.26 9.31 22.00
N GLU A 327 11.67 8.43 21.08
CA GLU A 327 13.04 8.42 20.53
C GLU A 327 13.07 8.78 19.04
N THR A 328 12.38 7.99 18.19
CA THR A 328 12.36 8.23 16.74
C THR A 328 11.09 8.94 16.29
N GLY A 329 10.15 9.17 17.19
CA GLY A 329 8.88 9.82 16.96
C GLY A 329 7.92 9.64 18.11
N PHE A 330 6.63 9.85 17.86
CA PHE A 330 5.58 9.67 18.86
C PHE A 330 4.45 8.79 18.33
N LEU A 331 3.94 7.91 19.19
CA LEU A 331 2.80 7.07 18.93
C LEU A 331 1.53 7.65 19.57
N VAL A 332 0.52 7.87 18.75
CA VAL A 332 -0.76 8.42 19.19
C VAL A 332 -1.82 7.32 19.20
N PRO A 333 -2.40 6.96 20.36
CA PRO A 333 -3.48 6.00 20.42
C PRO A 333 -4.70 6.47 19.63
N LEU A 334 -5.37 5.56 18.89
CA LEU A 334 -6.69 5.86 18.37
C LEU A 334 -7.67 5.96 19.55
N GLN A 335 -8.33 7.09 19.68
CA GLN A 335 -9.42 7.21 20.66
C GLN A 335 -10.52 6.22 20.27
N ALA A 336 -10.90 5.34 21.19
CA ALA A 336 -12.09 4.53 21.02
C ALA A 336 -13.28 5.48 20.76
N LYS A 337 -14.05 5.23 19.71
CA LYS A 337 -15.32 5.92 19.53
C LYS A 337 -16.18 5.57 20.74
N SER A 338 -16.39 6.55 21.63
CA SER A 338 -17.36 6.48 22.73
C SER A 338 -18.77 6.31 22.19
#